data_7605403e6524bab6857d6a9fe854e26e
#
_entry.id   7605403e6524bab6857d6a9fe854e26e
#
_cell.length_a   1.000
_cell.length_b   1.000
_cell.length_c   1.000
_cell.angle_alpha   90.00
_cell.angle_beta   90.00
_cell.angle_gamma   90.00
#
_symmetry.space_group_name_H-M   'P 1'
#
loop_
_entity.id
_entity.type
_entity.pdbx_description
1 polymer ?
#
loop_
_entity_poly.entity_id
_entity_poly.type
_entity_poly.pdbx_seq_one_letter_code
_entity_poly.pdbx_strand_id
1 'polypeptide(L)'
;ALPHARILIHQPYAGAQGQATDIELAAREILRIRSLLEEVLSFHTGQTQEKIHRDTDRDFVMSAEEAKDYGIIDEVISVRELADTSGPITAVR
;
A
#
# COMPACT_ATOMS: atom_id res chain seq x y z
N ALA A 1 11.31 -6.65 -1.77
CA ALA A 1 10.72 -7.65 -0.86
C ALA A 1 11.36 -9.01 -1.07
N LEU A 2 11.26 -9.86 -0.08
CA LEU A 2 11.73 -11.24 -0.21
C LEU A 2 10.72 -12.04 -1.04
N PRO A 3 11.16 -13.13 -1.68
CA PRO A 3 10.31 -13.83 -2.66
C PRO A 3 8.99 -14.37 -2.16
N HIS A 4 8.92 -14.69 -0.88
CA HIS A 4 7.68 -15.23 -0.31
C HIS A 4 6.88 -14.22 0.48
N ALA A 5 7.23 -12.94 0.36
CA ALA A 5 6.49 -11.89 1.04
C ALA A 5 5.12 -11.71 0.39
N ARG A 6 4.20 -11.22 1.17
CA ARG A 6 2.86 -10.89 0.69
C ARG A 6 2.63 -9.42 0.99
N ILE A 7 2.11 -8.73 0.02
CA ILE A 7 1.83 -7.30 0.13
C ILE A 7 0.34 -7.07 0.00
N LEU A 8 -0.24 -6.42 0.99
CA LEU A 8 -1.66 -6.13 0.99
C LEU A 8 -1.87 -4.64 0.84
N ILE A 9 -2.76 -4.24 -0.06
CA ILE A 9 -3.20 -2.86 -0.12
C ILE A 9 -4.68 -2.81 0.16
N HIS A 10 -5.09 -1.82 0.91
CA HIS A 10 -6.50 -1.62 1.22
C HIS A 10 -6.75 -0.15 1.55
N GLN A 11 -8.00 0.25 1.43
CA GLN A 11 -8.36 1.64 1.71
C GLN A 11 -8.32 1.92 3.21
N PRO A 12 -8.14 3.17 3.59
CA PRO A 12 -8.18 3.53 5.00
C PRO A 12 -9.56 3.24 5.59
N TYR A 13 -9.56 2.82 6.83
CA TYR A 13 -10.78 2.48 7.52
C TYR A 13 -10.76 3.11 8.91
N ALA A 14 -11.89 3.68 9.30
CA ALA A 14 -12.04 4.23 10.63
C ALA A 14 -13.52 4.20 11.03
N GLY A 15 -13.75 4.02 12.30
CA GLY A 15 -15.08 4.09 12.84
C GLY A 15 -15.32 5.45 13.48
N ALA A 16 -16.55 5.79 13.68
CA ALA A 16 -16.94 7.03 14.34
C ALA A 16 -18.13 6.78 15.26
N GLN A 17 -18.15 7.50 16.38
CA GLN A 17 -19.25 7.43 17.32
C GLN A 17 -19.61 8.86 17.71
N GLY A 18 -20.81 9.05 18.19
CA GLY A 18 -21.27 10.36 18.65
C GLY A 18 -22.49 10.82 17.90
N GLN A 19 -22.66 12.13 17.84
CA GLN A 19 -23.81 12.68 17.16
C GLN A 19 -23.67 12.59 15.65
N ALA A 20 -24.79 12.66 14.95
CA ALA A 20 -24.83 12.53 13.50
C ALA A 20 -23.88 13.51 12.78
N THR A 21 -23.74 14.73 13.29
CA THR A 21 -22.83 15.70 12.68
C THR A 21 -21.39 15.27 12.82
N ASP A 22 -21.01 14.67 13.95
CA ASP A 22 -19.64 14.23 14.17
C ASP A 22 -19.33 13.03 13.28
N ILE A 23 -20.28 12.15 13.09
CA ILE A 23 -20.12 11.00 12.20
C ILE A 23 -19.98 11.47 10.76
N GLU A 24 -20.75 12.48 10.37
CA GLU A 24 -20.70 13.04 9.04
C GLU A 24 -19.33 13.68 8.76
N LEU A 25 -18.80 14.43 9.72
CA LEU A 25 -17.50 15.05 9.58
C LEU A 25 -16.39 14.00 9.49
N ALA A 26 -16.49 12.94 10.29
CA ALA A 26 -15.53 11.85 10.26
C ALA A 26 -15.57 11.12 8.90
N ALA A 27 -16.76 10.93 8.34
CA ALA A 27 -16.94 10.30 7.05
C ALA A 27 -16.30 11.14 5.93
N ARG A 28 -16.48 12.45 5.98
CA ARG A 28 -15.85 13.32 4.99
C ARG A 28 -14.35 13.29 5.08
N GLU A 29 -13.81 13.25 6.29
CA GLU A 29 -12.37 13.22 6.50
C GLU A 29 -11.77 11.92 5.97
N ILE A 30 -12.43 10.80 6.19
CA ILE A 30 -11.96 9.52 5.70
C ILE A 30 -11.97 9.48 4.16
N LEU A 31 -12.99 10.07 3.54
CA LEU A 31 -13.06 10.14 2.08
C LEU A 31 -11.94 11.02 1.52
N ARG A 32 -11.61 12.09 2.22
CA ARG A 32 -10.52 12.97 1.82
C ARG A 32 -9.18 12.26 1.89
N ILE A 33 -8.94 11.52 2.98
CA ILE A 33 -7.71 10.76 3.18
C ILE A 33 -7.62 9.65 2.15
N ARG A 34 -8.72 8.97 1.86
CA ARG A 34 -8.76 7.92 0.86
C ARG A 34 -8.35 8.46 -0.50
N SER A 35 -8.93 9.59 -0.90
CA SER A 35 -8.62 10.19 -2.20
C SER A 35 -7.14 10.58 -2.28
N LEU A 36 -6.59 11.14 -1.22
CA LEU A 36 -5.20 11.53 -1.16
C LEU A 36 -4.27 10.32 -1.26
N LEU A 37 -4.58 9.24 -0.56
CA LEU A 37 -3.76 8.03 -0.61
C LEU A 37 -3.83 7.37 -1.98
N GLU A 38 -4.99 7.38 -2.62
CA GLU A 38 -5.12 6.85 -3.97
C GLU A 38 -4.28 7.65 -4.96
N GLU A 39 -4.22 8.96 -4.76
CA GLU A 39 -3.43 9.83 -5.62
C GLU A 39 -1.94 9.54 -5.42
N VAL A 40 -1.50 9.40 -4.18
CA VAL A 40 -0.11 9.09 -3.86
C VAL A 40 0.30 7.73 -4.43
N LEU A 41 -0.55 6.70 -4.26
CA LEU A 41 -0.27 5.39 -4.80
C LEU A 41 -0.23 5.41 -6.33
N SER A 42 -1.15 6.14 -6.97
CA SER A 42 -1.16 6.28 -8.41
C SER A 42 0.15 6.87 -8.91
N PHE A 43 0.64 7.91 -8.23
CA PHE A 43 1.88 8.57 -8.62
C PHE A 43 3.08 7.61 -8.51
N HIS A 44 3.17 6.89 -7.42
CA HIS A 44 4.34 6.04 -7.17
C HIS A 44 4.29 4.69 -7.89
N THR A 45 3.11 4.15 -8.18
CA THR A 45 3.01 2.87 -8.86
C THR A 45 2.90 2.97 -10.37
N GLY A 46 2.53 4.12 -10.87
CA GLY A 46 2.24 4.28 -12.29
C GLY A 46 0.87 3.75 -12.69
N GLN A 47 0.08 3.27 -11.74
CA GLN A 47 -1.27 2.80 -12.03
C GLN A 47 -2.24 3.99 -12.04
N THR A 48 -3.37 3.83 -12.72
CA THR A 48 -4.37 4.90 -12.74
C THR A 48 -5.05 4.97 -11.37
N GLN A 49 -5.53 6.16 -11.02
CA GLN A 49 -6.22 6.33 -9.75
C GLN A 49 -7.49 5.48 -9.70
N GLU A 50 -8.16 5.30 -10.83
CA GLU A 50 -9.34 4.45 -10.90
C GLU A 50 -9.01 2.99 -10.58
N LYS A 51 -7.88 2.50 -11.08
CA LYS A 51 -7.45 1.15 -10.80
C LYS A 51 -7.10 0.99 -9.32
N ILE A 52 -6.38 1.96 -8.75
CA ILE A 52 -6.03 1.95 -7.33
C ILE A 52 -7.32 1.94 -6.50
N HIS A 53 -8.28 2.77 -6.83
CA HIS A 53 -9.54 2.86 -6.12
C HIS A 53 -10.25 1.50 -6.12
N ARG A 54 -10.33 0.87 -7.28
CA ARG A 54 -11.00 -0.41 -7.43
C ARG A 54 -10.28 -1.52 -6.68
N ASP A 55 -8.94 -1.55 -6.76
CA ASP A 55 -8.15 -2.59 -6.15
C ASP A 55 -8.11 -2.48 -4.62
N THR A 56 -8.18 -1.26 -4.08
CA THR A 56 -8.16 -1.06 -2.64
C THR A 56 -9.55 -1.10 -2.01
N ASP A 57 -10.60 -1.18 -2.81
CA ASP A 57 -11.96 -1.27 -2.31
C ASP A 57 -12.18 -2.57 -1.52
N ARG A 58 -11.40 -3.59 -1.82
CA ARG A 58 -11.34 -4.80 -1.02
C ARG A 58 -9.88 -5.06 -0.75
N ASP A 59 -9.60 -5.91 0.22
CA ASP A 59 -8.22 -6.30 0.49
C ASP A 59 -7.64 -6.95 -0.76
N PHE A 60 -6.58 -6.37 -1.27
CA PHE A 60 -5.92 -6.87 -2.46
C PHE A 60 -4.54 -7.36 -2.05
N VAL A 61 -4.39 -8.67 -1.97
CA VAL A 61 -3.14 -9.30 -1.55
C VAL A 61 -2.33 -9.70 -2.77
N MET A 62 -1.09 -9.26 -2.80
CA MET A 62 -0.18 -9.55 -3.91
C MET A 62 0.99 -10.38 -3.44
N SER A 63 1.50 -11.24 -4.32
CA SER A 63 2.78 -11.90 -4.07
C SER A 63 3.86 -10.83 -4.29
N ALA A 64 5.10 -11.16 -3.97
CA ALA A 64 6.21 -10.23 -4.18
C ALA A 64 6.35 -9.85 -5.66
N GLU A 65 6.24 -10.83 -6.56
CA GLU A 65 6.35 -10.55 -7.99
C GLU A 65 5.19 -9.71 -8.49
N GLU A 66 3.98 -10.00 -8.05
CA GLU A 66 2.81 -9.22 -8.42
C GLU A 66 2.93 -7.78 -7.93
N ALA A 67 3.46 -7.59 -6.74
CA ALA A 67 3.66 -6.26 -6.18
C ALA A 67 4.71 -5.47 -6.96
N LYS A 68 5.72 -6.15 -7.47
CA LYS A 68 6.72 -5.51 -8.31
C LYS A 68 6.10 -5.06 -9.62
N ASP A 69 5.33 -5.93 -10.26
CA ASP A 69 4.68 -5.60 -11.52
C ASP A 69 3.65 -4.48 -11.34
N TYR A 70 3.01 -4.44 -10.19
CA TYR A 70 2.04 -3.39 -9.89
C TYR A 70 2.74 -2.04 -9.67
N GLY A 71 3.97 -2.07 -9.19
CA GLY A 71 4.73 -0.87 -8.92
C GLY A 71 4.81 -0.49 -7.44
N ILE A 72 4.27 -1.34 -6.56
CA ILE A 72 4.30 -1.05 -5.12
C ILE A 72 5.72 -1.23 -4.58
N ILE A 73 6.45 -2.20 -5.09
CA ILE A 73 7.83 -2.41 -4.70
C ILE A 73 8.71 -2.35 -5.93
N ASP A 74 9.98 -2.14 -5.73
CA ASP A 74 10.93 -1.98 -6.83
C ASP A 74 11.63 -3.28 -7.20
N GLU A 75 11.81 -4.17 -6.26
CA GLU A 75 12.63 -5.34 -6.48
C GLU A 75 12.29 -6.49 -5.57
N VAL A 76 12.46 -7.70 -6.07
CA VAL A 76 12.33 -8.92 -5.27
C VAL A 76 13.73 -9.49 -5.13
N ILE A 77 14.20 -9.69 -3.90
CA ILE A 77 15.53 -10.19 -3.65
C ILE A 77 15.48 -11.46 -2.81
N SER A 78 16.36 -12.37 -3.09
CA SER A 78 16.41 -13.62 -2.35
C SER A 78 17.17 -13.43 -1.05
N VAL A 79 17.00 -14.33 -0.12
CA VAL A 79 17.76 -14.30 1.13
C VAL A 79 19.24 -14.41 0.83
N ARG A 80 19.59 -15.15 -0.20
CA ARG A 80 20.99 -15.32 -0.56
C ARG A 80 21.58 -14.01 -1.07
N GLU A 81 20.83 -13.26 -1.86
CA GLU A 81 21.30 -11.98 -2.35
C GLU A 81 21.49 -11.03 -1.18
N LEU A 82 20.61 -11.10 -0.18
CA LEU A 82 20.75 -10.26 0.98
C LEU A 82 22.02 -10.60 1.72
N ALA A 83 22.33 -11.87 1.86
CA ALA A 83 23.53 -12.31 2.55
C ALA A 83 24.77 -11.81 1.81
N ASP A 84 24.71 -11.80 0.50
CA ASP A 84 25.85 -11.36 -0.28
C ASP A 84 26.06 -9.86 -0.26
N THR A 85 25.04 -9.13 -0.03
CA THR A 85 25.18 -7.70 -0.09
C THR A 85 25.66 -7.23 1.23
N SER A 86 25.87 -8.06 2.04
CA SER A 86 26.19 -7.79 3.21
C SER A 86 26.85 -6.78 3.73
N GLY A 87 27.60 -6.55 3.64
CA GLY A 87 28.12 -5.56 4.32
C GLY A 87 27.20 -5.49 5.39
N PRO A 88 27.12 -4.56 5.98
CA PRO A 88 26.27 -4.50 7.05
C PRO A 88 24.97 -4.15 6.53
N ILE A 89 24.30 -5.05 6.33
CA ILE A 89 23.03 -4.86 5.89
C ILE A 89 22.35 -4.12 6.82
N THR A 90 22.67 -4.27 7.92
CA THR A 90 22.24 -3.52 8.89
C THR A 90 21.93 -2.25 8.42
N ALA A 91 22.65 -1.86 7.75
CA ALA A 91 22.54 -0.59 7.48
C ALA A 91 21.22 -0.51 7.01
N VAL A 92 20.65 -1.33 6.99
CA VAL A 92 19.50 -1.19 6.66
C VAL A 92 19.18 -0.28 6.00
N ARG A 93 19.44 -0.07 5.45
CA ARG A 93 19.09 0.64 4.50
C ARG A 93 17.68 0.88 4.35
#